data_a605d6179e24aed8bb1e4e05a5d8f1cc
#
_entry.id   a605d6179e24aed8bb1e4e05a5d8f1cc
#
_cell.length_a   1.000
_cell.length_b   1.000
_cell.length_c   1.000
_cell.angle_alpha   90.00
_cell.angle_beta   90.00
_cell.angle_gamma   90.00
#
_symmetry.space_group_name_H-M   'P 1'
#
loop_
_entity.id
_entity.type
_entity.pdbx_description
1 polymer ?
#
loop_
_entity_poly.entity_id
_entity_poly.type
_entity_poly.pdbx_seq_one_letter_code
_entity_poly.pdbx_strand_id
1 'polypeptide(L)'
;VEQRMDEYPHQLSGGMRQRVMIAMAISCKPSLLIADEPTTALDVTVQQEILKLLLRLSNESNMGVIFVSHNLGVVQAVSERIAVMHNGEIVELGPTSQIIDFPTVAYTKELIGANPSIPSEQELNRLLGTRFPTSRGE
;
A
#
# COMPACT_ATOMS: atom_id res chain seq x y z
N VAL A 1 18.18 6.76 -18.84
CA VAL A 1 18.39 5.54 -18.04
C VAL A 1 19.87 5.24 -17.95
N GLU A 2 20.59 5.22 -19.07
CA GLU A 2 22.03 4.86 -19.12
C GLU A 2 22.94 5.75 -18.26
N GLN A 3 22.67 7.05 -18.17
CA GLN A 3 23.48 8.01 -17.39
C GLN A 3 23.47 7.80 -15.87
N ARG A 4 22.57 6.94 -15.33
CA ARG A 4 22.37 6.73 -13.87
C ARG A 4 22.75 5.33 -13.40
N MET A 5 23.19 4.46 -14.30
CA MET A 5 23.56 3.09 -13.93
C MET A 5 24.82 3.01 -13.07
N ASP A 6 25.65 4.06 -13.11
CA ASP A 6 26.90 4.16 -12.33
C ASP A 6 26.71 4.96 -11.03
N GLU A 7 25.49 5.43 -10.72
CA GLU A 7 25.21 6.18 -9.50
C GLU A 7 25.12 5.26 -8.28
N TYR A 8 25.72 5.64 -7.18
CA TYR A 8 25.58 4.95 -5.91
C TYR A 8 24.21 5.24 -5.25
N PRO A 9 23.70 4.34 -4.40
CA PRO A 9 22.37 4.52 -3.76
C PRO A 9 22.20 5.86 -3.03
N HIS A 10 23.25 6.44 -2.46
CA HIS A 10 23.20 7.72 -1.76
C HIS A 10 23.05 8.93 -2.71
N GLN A 11 23.30 8.76 -3.99
CA GLN A 11 23.14 9.78 -5.03
C GLN A 11 21.71 9.81 -5.60
N LEU A 12 20.91 8.76 -5.33
CA LEU A 12 19.54 8.65 -5.78
C LEU A 12 18.58 9.36 -4.80
N SER A 13 17.52 9.99 -5.34
CA SER A 13 16.41 10.48 -4.50
C SER A 13 15.69 9.32 -3.77
N GLY A 14 14.95 9.61 -2.71
CA GLY A 14 14.17 8.60 -1.97
C GLY A 14 13.25 7.79 -2.87
N GLY A 15 12.48 8.45 -3.72
CA GLY A 15 11.58 7.78 -4.67
C GLY A 15 12.32 6.96 -5.73
N MET A 16 13.51 7.36 -6.15
CA MET A 16 14.32 6.57 -7.08
C MET A 16 14.87 5.31 -6.39
N ARG A 17 15.39 5.44 -5.18
CA ARG A 17 15.82 4.28 -4.38
C ARG A 17 14.69 3.28 -4.20
N GLN A 18 13.48 3.77 -3.88
CA GLN A 18 12.30 2.92 -3.72
C GLN A 18 11.94 2.18 -5.01
N ARG A 19 12.00 2.85 -6.17
CA ARG A 19 11.76 2.21 -7.47
C ARG A 19 12.79 1.13 -7.80
N VAL A 20 14.08 1.36 -7.47
CA VAL A 20 15.12 0.34 -7.62
C VAL A 20 14.87 -0.85 -6.71
N MET A 21 14.51 -0.64 -5.44
CA MET A 21 14.16 -1.73 -4.51
C MET A 21 12.97 -2.54 -5.01
N ILE A 22 11.92 -1.90 -5.52
CA ILE A 22 10.76 -2.57 -6.13
C ILE A 22 11.22 -3.39 -7.34
N ALA A 23 12.01 -2.82 -8.24
CA ALA A 23 12.52 -3.51 -9.42
C ALA A 23 13.34 -4.76 -9.06
N MET A 24 14.18 -4.65 -8.03
CA MET A 24 14.93 -5.79 -7.49
C MET A 24 14.00 -6.87 -6.93
N ALA A 25 13.00 -6.49 -6.13
CA ALA A 25 12.05 -7.42 -5.51
C ALA A 25 11.23 -8.20 -6.55
N ILE A 26 10.84 -7.55 -7.65
CA ILE A 26 10.02 -8.19 -8.70
C ILE A 26 10.84 -8.91 -9.79
N SER A 27 12.18 -8.74 -9.82
CA SER A 27 13.05 -9.31 -10.86
C SER A 27 12.93 -10.83 -11.00
N CYS A 28 12.68 -11.52 -9.86
CA CYS A 28 12.50 -12.97 -9.81
C CYS A 28 11.04 -13.43 -10.07
N LYS A 29 10.16 -12.52 -10.48
CA LYS A 29 8.73 -12.79 -10.72
C LYS A 29 8.05 -13.51 -9.55
N PRO A 30 8.08 -12.94 -8.34
CA PRO A 30 7.47 -13.57 -7.17
C PRO A 30 5.95 -13.66 -7.32
N SER A 31 5.34 -14.67 -6.70
CA SER A 31 3.87 -14.76 -6.59
C SER A 31 3.30 -13.90 -5.46
N LEU A 32 4.15 -13.49 -4.51
CA LEU A 32 3.79 -12.65 -3.37
C LEU A 32 4.90 -11.63 -3.10
N LEU A 33 4.53 -10.36 -2.95
CA LEU A 33 5.40 -9.26 -2.53
C LEU A 33 4.98 -8.80 -1.12
N ILE A 34 5.94 -8.66 -0.22
CA ILE A 34 5.73 -8.01 1.08
C ILE A 34 6.32 -6.60 1.00
N ALA A 35 5.47 -5.59 1.12
CA ALA A 35 5.83 -4.18 1.10
C ALA A 35 5.67 -3.60 2.52
N ASP A 36 6.77 -3.55 3.25
CA ASP A 36 6.81 -3.03 4.61
C ASP A 36 7.17 -1.55 4.59
N GLU A 37 6.22 -0.70 4.98
CA GLU A 37 6.33 0.77 4.99
C GLU A 37 6.91 1.36 3.70
N PRO A 38 6.45 0.95 2.49
CA PRO A 38 7.13 1.24 1.23
C PRO A 38 7.10 2.71 0.83
N THR A 39 6.35 3.54 1.54
CA THR A 39 6.20 4.98 1.25
C THR A 39 6.64 5.89 2.41
N THR A 40 7.19 5.31 3.47
CA THR A 40 7.69 6.07 4.62
C THR A 40 8.84 7.00 4.18
N ALA A 41 8.84 8.23 4.70
CA ALA A 41 9.80 9.29 4.37
C ALA A 41 9.80 9.77 2.90
N LEU A 42 8.73 9.52 2.15
CA LEU A 42 8.50 10.09 0.83
C LEU A 42 7.50 11.25 0.91
N ASP A 43 7.66 12.24 0.04
CA ASP A 43 6.64 13.27 -0.13
C ASP A 43 5.36 12.68 -0.74
N VAL A 44 4.22 13.37 -0.54
CA VAL A 44 2.88 12.88 -0.92
C VAL A 44 2.79 12.51 -2.40
N THR A 45 3.43 13.29 -3.26
CA THR A 45 3.38 13.05 -4.71
C THR A 45 4.13 11.77 -5.08
N VAL A 46 5.35 11.61 -4.58
CA VAL A 46 6.17 10.41 -4.81
C VAL A 46 5.53 9.18 -4.18
N GLN A 47 4.93 9.32 -2.98
CA GLN A 47 4.16 8.25 -2.34
C GLN A 47 3.05 7.73 -3.27
N GLN A 48 2.23 8.64 -3.84
CA GLN A 48 1.16 8.25 -4.77
C GLN A 48 1.70 7.53 -6.01
N GLU A 49 2.81 7.99 -6.58
CA GLU A 49 3.44 7.34 -7.73
C GLU A 49 3.92 5.92 -7.40
N ILE A 50 4.52 5.70 -6.23
CA ILE A 50 4.96 4.38 -5.78
C ILE A 50 3.76 3.45 -5.56
N LEU A 51 2.69 3.94 -4.93
CA LEU A 51 1.47 3.15 -4.74
C LEU A 51 0.86 2.73 -6.08
N LYS A 52 0.70 3.67 -7.02
CA LYS A 52 0.22 3.38 -8.39
C LYS A 52 1.10 2.35 -9.11
N LEU A 53 2.42 2.46 -8.94
CA LEU A 53 3.37 1.50 -9.52
C LEU A 53 3.16 0.09 -8.95
N LEU A 54 3.09 -0.05 -7.62
CA LEU A 54 2.88 -1.34 -6.95
C LEU A 54 1.56 -2.00 -7.38
N LEU A 55 0.47 -1.23 -7.43
CA LEU A 55 -0.84 -1.69 -7.86
C LEU A 55 -0.84 -2.17 -9.32
N ARG A 56 -0.22 -1.40 -10.21
CA ARG A 56 -0.09 -1.79 -11.62
C ARG A 56 0.70 -3.09 -11.76
N LEU A 57 1.86 -3.19 -11.08
CA LEU A 57 2.70 -4.39 -11.12
C LEU A 57 1.98 -5.62 -10.55
N SER A 58 1.23 -5.47 -9.46
CA SER A 58 0.39 -6.54 -8.90
C SER A 58 -0.61 -7.06 -9.93
N ASN A 59 -1.33 -6.15 -10.60
CA ASN A 59 -2.34 -6.51 -11.60
C ASN A 59 -1.73 -7.15 -12.85
N GLU A 60 -0.66 -6.55 -13.40
CA GLU A 60 0.00 -7.04 -14.62
C GLU A 60 0.65 -8.43 -14.43
N SER A 61 1.20 -8.68 -13.23
CA SER A 61 1.91 -9.92 -12.92
C SER A 61 1.05 -10.96 -12.21
N ASN A 62 -0.21 -10.65 -11.90
CA ASN A 62 -1.08 -11.47 -11.04
C ASN A 62 -0.42 -11.84 -9.70
N MET A 63 0.34 -10.91 -9.13
CA MET A 63 1.12 -11.06 -7.92
C MET A 63 0.32 -10.58 -6.71
N GLY A 64 0.26 -11.38 -5.64
CA GLY A 64 -0.29 -10.93 -4.37
C GLY A 64 0.61 -9.87 -3.72
N VAL A 65 0.03 -8.90 -3.01
CA VAL A 65 0.80 -7.92 -2.25
C VAL A 65 0.30 -7.89 -0.80
N ILE A 66 1.20 -8.08 0.16
CA ILE A 66 0.97 -7.75 1.56
C ILE A 66 1.56 -6.37 1.80
N PHE A 67 0.68 -5.41 2.08
CA PHE A 67 1.07 -4.02 2.33
C PHE A 67 1.01 -3.72 3.82
N VAL A 68 2.15 -3.44 4.44
CA VAL A 68 2.24 -3.06 5.85
C VAL A 68 2.41 -1.56 5.96
N SER A 69 1.54 -0.91 6.72
CA SER A 69 1.64 0.53 7.00
C SER A 69 0.86 0.92 8.25
N HIS A 70 1.31 1.97 8.91
CA HIS A 70 0.56 2.63 9.99
C HIS A 70 -0.41 3.70 9.47
N ASN A 71 -0.38 4.02 8.18
CA ASN A 71 -1.27 5.00 7.56
C ASN A 71 -2.53 4.33 7.02
N LEU A 72 -3.63 4.39 7.78
CA LEU A 72 -4.91 3.79 7.43
C LEU A 72 -5.48 4.30 6.10
N GLY A 73 -5.29 5.59 5.77
CA GLY A 73 -5.74 6.14 4.50
C GLY A 73 -5.06 5.49 3.31
N VAL A 74 -3.76 5.20 3.43
CA VAL A 74 -3.01 4.47 2.41
C VAL A 74 -3.48 3.03 2.32
N VAL A 75 -3.61 2.33 3.48
CA VAL A 75 -4.08 0.94 3.52
C VAL A 75 -5.47 0.81 2.89
N GLN A 76 -6.40 1.70 3.24
CA GLN A 76 -7.74 1.74 2.64
C GLN A 76 -7.70 1.92 1.13
N ALA A 77 -6.75 2.74 0.65
CA ALA A 77 -6.62 3.05 -0.78
C ALA A 77 -6.11 1.89 -1.63
N VAL A 78 -5.30 0.99 -1.05
CA VAL A 78 -4.55 -0.02 -1.81
C VAL A 78 -4.96 -1.46 -1.51
N SER A 79 -5.74 -1.74 -0.46
CA SER A 79 -6.05 -3.09 -0.02
C SER A 79 -7.53 -3.45 -0.13
N GLU A 80 -7.79 -4.68 -0.56
CA GLU A 80 -9.13 -5.28 -0.58
C GLU A 80 -9.53 -5.82 0.80
N ARG A 81 -8.54 -6.24 1.58
CA ARG A 81 -8.70 -6.79 2.93
C ARG A 81 -7.68 -6.17 3.86
N ILE A 82 -8.08 -5.99 5.11
CA ILE A 82 -7.23 -5.45 6.18
C ILE A 82 -7.12 -6.49 7.30
N ALA A 83 -5.88 -6.70 7.76
CA ALA A 83 -5.57 -7.37 9.02
C ALA A 83 -5.06 -6.32 10.01
N VAL A 84 -5.79 -6.11 11.11
CA VAL A 84 -5.34 -5.23 12.20
C VAL A 84 -4.52 -6.06 13.16
N MET A 85 -3.29 -5.61 13.42
CA MET A 85 -2.37 -6.28 14.35
C MET A 85 -2.21 -5.44 15.63
N HIS A 86 -2.19 -6.12 16.76
CA HIS A 86 -1.89 -5.53 18.06
C HIS A 86 -1.08 -6.52 18.90
N ASN A 87 0.02 -6.06 19.48
CA ASN A 87 0.94 -6.87 20.30
C ASN A 87 1.37 -8.21 19.64
N GLY A 88 1.59 -8.19 18.31
CA GLY A 88 2.03 -9.37 17.55
C GLY A 88 0.92 -10.33 17.13
N GLU A 89 -0.34 -10.04 17.48
CA GLU A 89 -1.51 -10.86 17.14
C GLU A 89 -2.42 -10.13 16.15
N ILE A 90 -3.06 -10.88 15.25
CA ILE A 90 -4.14 -10.34 14.40
C ILE A 90 -5.41 -10.29 15.25
N VAL A 91 -5.84 -9.07 15.58
CA VAL A 91 -7.04 -8.85 16.42
C VAL A 91 -8.32 -8.70 15.59
N GLU A 92 -8.21 -8.27 14.34
CA GLU A 92 -9.34 -8.18 13.43
C GLU A 92 -8.88 -8.39 11.98
N LEU A 93 -9.68 -9.11 11.18
CA LEU A 93 -9.40 -9.41 9.77
C LEU A 93 -10.70 -9.41 8.97
N GLY A 94 -10.73 -8.67 7.87
CA GLY A 94 -11.92 -8.62 7.03
C GLY A 94 -11.74 -7.79 5.76
N PRO A 95 -12.80 -7.66 4.95
CA PRO A 95 -12.85 -6.70 3.84
C PRO A 95 -12.57 -5.29 4.33
N THR A 96 -11.89 -4.49 3.52
CA THR A 96 -11.52 -3.10 3.85
C THR A 96 -12.72 -2.28 4.30
N SER A 97 -13.83 -2.33 3.57
CA SER A 97 -15.07 -1.61 3.93
C SER A 97 -15.62 -2.03 5.30
N GLN A 98 -15.58 -3.32 5.62
CA GLN A 98 -16.06 -3.80 6.92
C GLN A 98 -15.18 -3.29 8.06
N ILE A 99 -13.86 -3.39 7.91
CA ILE A 99 -12.91 -2.97 8.97
C ILE A 99 -12.95 -1.45 9.19
N ILE A 100 -13.10 -0.66 8.11
CA ILE A 100 -13.11 0.81 8.21
C ILE A 100 -14.46 1.34 8.69
N ASP A 101 -15.57 0.85 8.11
CA ASP A 101 -16.89 1.42 8.35
C ASP A 101 -17.61 0.77 9.56
N PHE A 102 -17.33 -0.51 9.84
CA PHE A 102 -18.01 -1.31 10.85
C PHE A 102 -17.05 -2.14 11.72
N PRO A 103 -16.00 -1.51 12.32
CA PRO A 103 -15.05 -2.24 13.17
C PRO A 103 -15.76 -2.83 14.39
N THR A 104 -15.43 -4.09 14.73
CA THR A 104 -16.01 -4.79 15.86
C THR A 104 -15.13 -4.71 17.11
N VAL A 105 -13.81 -4.74 16.93
CA VAL A 105 -12.83 -4.75 18.01
C VAL A 105 -12.58 -3.33 18.55
N ALA A 106 -12.50 -3.19 19.87
CA ALA A 106 -12.29 -1.89 20.54
C ALA A 106 -10.99 -1.21 20.06
N TYR A 107 -9.90 -1.95 19.96
CA TYR A 107 -8.63 -1.43 19.47
C TYR A 107 -8.72 -0.89 18.04
N THR A 108 -9.42 -1.60 17.14
CA THR A 108 -9.63 -1.14 15.76
C THR A 108 -10.42 0.17 15.72
N LYS A 109 -11.44 0.31 16.58
CA LYS A 109 -12.23 1.56 16.72
C LYS A 109 -11.37 2.73 17.18
N GLU A 110 -10.51 2.49 18.17
CA GLU A 110 -9.55 3.49 18.64
C GLU A 110 -8.56 3.90 17.53
N LEU A 111 -8.00 2.92 16.82
CA LEU A 111 -7.04 3.15 15.74
C LEU A 111 -7.65 4.00 14.62
N ILE A 112 -8.88 3.70 14.22
CA ILE A 112 -9.61 4.47 13.20
C ILE A 112 -9.96 5.86 13.72
N GLY A 113 -10.46 5.97 14.95
CA GLY A 113 -10.82 7.25 15.57
C GLY A 113 -9.63 8.20 15.77
N ALA A 114 -8.44 7.65 15.97
CA ALA A 114 -7.19 8.42 16.07
C ALA A 114 -6.68 8.94 14.70
N ASN A 115 -7.23 8.44 13.58
CA ASN A 115 -6.86 8.82 12.21
C ASN A 115 -8.01 9.57 11.51
N PRO A 116 -8.27 10.86 11.83
CA PRO A 116 -9.40 11.61 11.28
C PRO A 116 -9.27 11.91 9.77
N SER A 117 -8.14 11.61 9.17
CA SER A 117 -7.84 11.88 7.75
C SER A 117 -7.96 10.63 6.87
N ILE A 118 -8.86 9.70 7.21
CA ILE A 118 -9.18 8.60 6.30
C ILE A 118 -9.90 9.21 5.09
N PRO A 119 -9.31 9.20 3.88
CA PRO A 119 -9.93 9.80 2.72
C PRO A 119 -11.25 9.09 2.39
N SER A 120 -12.24 9.85 1.97
CA SER A 120 -13.46 9.26 1.42
C SER A 120 -13.16 8.42 0.16
N GLU A 121 -14.02 7.46 -0.17
CA GLU A 121 -13.87 6.64 -1.39
C GLU A 121 -13.70 7.51 -2.66
N GLN A 122 -14.36 8.65 -2.71
CA GLN A 122 -14.25 9.61 -3.81
C GLN A 122 -12.86 10.27 -3.88
N GLU A 123 -12.28 10.62 -2.73
CA GLU A 123 -10.93 11.16 -2.66
C GLU A 123 -9.89 10.12 -3.01
N LEU A 124 -10.07 8.86 -2.57
CA LEU A 124 -9.20 7.74 -2.93
C LEU A 124 -9.19 7.48 -4.44
N ASN A 125 -10.37 7.45 -5.07
CA ASN A 125 -10.51 7.30 -6.51
C ASN A 125 -9.84 8.45 -7.28
N ARG A 126 -9.89 9.67 -6.74
CA ARG A 126 -9.21 10.85 -7.29
C ARG A 126 -7.69 10.77 -7.17
N LEU A 127 -7.19 10.28 -6.02
CA LEU A 127 -5.77 10.14 -5.72
C LEU A 127 -5.11 9.02 -6.55
N LEU A 128 -5.79 7.91 -6.73
CA LEU A 128 -5.24 6.72 -7.40
C LEU A 128 -5.60 6.63 -8.89
N GLY A 129 -6.62 7.39 -9.34
CA GLY A 129 -6.98 7.49 -10.77
C GLY A 129 -7.60 6.24 -11.38
N THR A 130 -7.89 5.21 -10.59
CA THR A 130 -8.58 3.99 -11.01
C THR A 130 -9.23 3.30 -9.82
N ARG A 131 -10.48 2.90 -10.00
CA ARG A 131 -11.17 2.00 -9.10
C ARG A 131 -10.46 0.65 -9.16
N PHE A 132 -10.09 0.10 -8.01
CA PHE A 132 -9.79 -1.33 -7.95
C PHE A 132 -11.00 -2.09 -8.50
N PRO A 133 -10.81 -3.12 -9.32
CA PRO A 133 -11.88 -4.04 -9.60
C PRO A 133 -12.24 -4.70 -8.25
N THR A 134 -13.28 -4.18 -7.61
CA THR A 134 -13.95 -4.89 -6.52
C THR A 134 -14.51 -6.16 -7.13
N SER A 135 -14.05 -7.30 -6.62
CA SER A 135 -14.48 -8.64 -6.98
C SER A 135 -13.83 -9.22 -8.24
N ARG A 136 -12.83 -10.03 -8.04
CA ARG A 136 -12.81 -11.30 -8.76
C ARG A 136 -13.95 -12.10 -8.13
N GLY A 137 -15.09 -12.13 -8.85
CA GLY A 137 -16.22 -12.97 -8.50
C GLY A 137 -15.77 -14.42 -8.42
N GLU A 138 -16.37 -15.11 -7.46
CA GLU A 138 -16.63 -16.54 -7.28
C GLU A 138 -15.54 -17.53 -7.71
#